data_8dd7ae00d189512c454891e9135d1521
#
_entry.id   8dd7ae00d189512c454891e9135d1521
#
_cell.length_a   1.000
_cell.length_b   1.000
_cell.length_c   1.000
_cell.angle_alpha   90.00
_cell.angle_beta   90.00
_cell.angle_gamma   90.00
#
_symmetry.space_group_name_H-M   'P 1'
#
loop_
_entity.id
_entity.type
_entity.pdbx_description
1 polymer ?
#
loop_
_entity_poly.entity_id
_entity_poly.type
_entity_poly.pdbx_seq_one_letter_code
_entity_poly.pdbx_strand_id
1 'polypeptide(L)'
;MSLSRAHRAALTAALVVTGALTLSACTDGGTSGGGGQTNFVTDTGGISTVAKEDRKAIGKVAGETLEGESLDVADLKGKVVVLNVWGSWCEPCRAEAPAFAKVAKDTKAQGVEFVGLNTRDSTKGDAIKFEEEYGVPYQSLYDPAGKLIISGFPKGTLHPQAIPSTVVLDRDGKVAARSLKAISEKDLRKMVDPVIAEK
;
A
#
# COMPACT_ATOMS: atom_id res chain seq x y z
N MET A 1 -17.63 30.81 81.13
CA MET A 1 -16.45 30.41 81.94
C MET A 1 -15.42 29.91 80.93
N SER A 2 -14.44 30.72 80.83
CA SER A 2 -13.02 30.51 80.99
C SER A 2 -12.32 29.86 79.76
N LEU A 3 -11.61 30.68 78.99
CA LEU A 3 -10.14 30.87 78.97
C LEU A 3 -9.41 29.58 78.56
N SER A 4 -8.44 29.52 77.70
CA SER A 4 -7.34 30.41 77.45
C SER A 4 -6.42 29.84 76.36
N ARG A 5 -5.83 30.73 75.56
CA ARG A 5 -4.37 30.78 75.21
C ARG A 5 -3.73 29.53 74.62
N ALA A 6 -2.87 29.56 73.71
CA ALA A 6 -1.98 30.59 73.14
C ALA A 6 -1.06 29.86 72.12
N HIS A 7 -0.72 30.54 71.07
CA HIS A 7 0.57 30.60 70.37
C HIS A 7 1.45 29.36 70.25
N ARG A 8 1.74 28.98 69.05
CA ARG A 8 3.12 29.06 68.52
C ARG A 8 3.18 28.94 67.03
N ALA A 9 3.79 29.93 66.47
CA ALA A 9 4.18 29.95 65.06
C ALA A 9 5.25 28.88 64.77
N ALA A 10 5.12 28.22 63.69
CA ALA A 10 6.21 27.55 63.00
C ALA A 10 6.08 27.74 61.51
N LEU A 11 6.93 28.60 61.00
CA LEU A 11 7.22 28.77 59.59
C LEU A 11 7.80 27.46 59.06
N THR A 12 7.18 26.86 58.06
CA THR A 12 7.87 25.90 57.21
C THR A 12 7.71 26.36 55.76
N ALA A 13 8.86 26.69 55.18
CA ALA A 13 9.02 27.11 53.80
C ALA A 13 8.60 25.99 52.87
N ALA A 14 7.59 26.26 52.05
CA ALA A 14 7.24 25.39 50.93
C ALA A 14 8.13 25.73 49.73
N LEU A 15 9.08 24.86 49.43
CA LEU A 15 9.85 24.86 48.20
C LEU A 15 8.88 24.51 47.05
N VAL A 16 8.56 25.49 46.24
CA VAL A 16 7.89 25.28 44.95
C VAL A 16 8.95 24.81 43.94
N VAL A 17 9.01 23.52 43.71
CA VAL A 17 9.75 22.95 42.57
C VAL A 17 8.88 23.11 41.32
N THR A 18 9.13 24.17 40.58
CA THR A 18 8.60 24.33 39.23
C THR A 18 9.32 23.36 38.30
N GLY A 19 8.77 22.15 38.14
CA GLY A 19 9.18 21.21 37.10
C GLY A 19 8.75 21.75 35.72
N ALA A 20 9.71 22.28 34.97
CA ALA A 20 9.52 22.58 33.56
C ALA A 20 9.31 21.26 32.78
N LEU A 21 8.07 20.93 32.47
CA LEU A 21 7.75 19.91 31.48
C LEU A 21 8.10 20.46 30.09
N THR A 22 9.29 20.11 29.61
CA THR A 22 9.64 20.27 28.21
C THR A 22 8.80 19.26 27.40
N LEU A 23 7.69 19.73 26.79
CA LEU A 23 7.05 18.99 25.73
C LEU A 23 8.01 19.01 24.53
N SER A 24 8.81 17.97 24.39
CA SER A 24 9.44 17.65 23.11
C SER A 24 8.32 17.21 22.16
N ALA A 25 7.86 18.14 21.35
CA ALA A 25 7.03 17.81 20.19
C ALA A 25 7.90 17.04 19.21
N CYS A 26 7.87 15.70 19.29
CA CYS A 26 8.30 14.83 18.21
C CYS A 26 7.33 15.05 17.07
N THR A 27 7.78 15.79 16.05
CA THR A 27 7.16 15.82 14.73
C THR A 27 7.54 14.51 14.05
N ASP A 28 6.95 13.41 14.51
CA ASP A 28 7.02 12.14 13.80
C ASP A 28 5.84 12.07 12.81
N GLY A 29 6.20 11.97 11.53
CA GLY A 29 5.26 11.66 10.49
C GLY A 29 4.49 10.38 10.84
N GLY A 30 3.16 10.50 10.98
CA GLY A 30 2.30 9.48 11.53
C GLY A 30 2.48 8.11 10.89
N THR A 31 3.05 7.18 11.64
CA THR A 31 3.00 5.77 11.35
C THR A 31 1.59 5.30 11.65
N SER A 32 0.73 5.16 10.64
CA SER A 32 -0.59 4.55 10.80
C SER A 32 -0.43 3.08 11.15
N GLY A 33 -0.41 2.78 12.45
CA GLY A 33 -0.35 1.42 12.97
C GLY A 33 -1.63 0.64 12.71
N GLY A 34 -1.73 0.01 11.56
CA GLY A 34 -2.59 -1.15 11.36
C GLY A 34 -1.81 -2.38 11.80
N GLY A 35 -2.32 -3.16 12.77
CA GLY A 35 -1.66 -4.24 13.49
C GLY A 35 -1.07 -5.37 12.63
N GLY A 36 0.07 -5.12 12.09
CA GLY A 36 0.99 -6.03 11.42
C GLY A 36 2.25 -5.24 11.12
N GLN A 37 3.43 -5.78 11.39
CA GLN A 37 4.72 -5.15 11.15
C GLN A 37 4.97 -4.94 9.65
N THR A 38 4.27 -4.02 9.03
CA THR A 38 4.37 -3.72 7.59
C THR A 38 5.30 -2.57 7.27
N ASN A 39 5.71 -1.78 8.28
CA ASN A 39 6.60 -0.62 8.18
C ASN A 39 6.18 0.41 7.08
N PHE A 40 4.89 0.45 6.75
CA PHE A 40 4.37 1.41 5.79
C PHE A 40 4.32 2.82 6.39
N VAL A 41 4.89 3.79 5.66
CA VAL A 41 4.69 5.22 5.89
C VAL A 41 3.73 5.72 4.82
N THR A 42 2.60 6.29 5.24
CA THR A 42 1.53 6.74 4.33
C THR A 42 1.57 8.26 4.20
N ASP A 43 1.60 8.76 2.96
CA ASP A 43 1.50 10.18 2.65
C ASP A 43 0.05 10.69 2.75
N THR A 44 -0.13 12.02 2.64
CA THR A 44 -1.46 12.65 2.63
C THR A 44 -2.31 12.25 1.43
N GLY A 45 -1.70 11.73 0.37
CA GLY A 45 -2.36 11.21 -0.83
C GLY A 45 -2.85 9.76 -0.69
N GLY A 46 -2.51 9.09 0.42
CA GLY A 46 -2.90 7.70 0.67
C GLY A 46 -1.99 6.68 -0.02
N ILE A 47 -0.83 7.10 -0.51
CA ILE A 47 0.24 6.21 -0.96
C ILE A 47 1.07 5.82 0.26
N SER A 48 1.29 4.53 0.42
CA SER A 48 2.12 3.99 1.49
C SER A 48 3.40 3.40 0.91
N THR A 49 4.55 3.77 1.45
CA THR A 49 5.87 3.28 1.01
C THR A 49 6.58 2.56 2.14
N VAL A 50 7.55 1.70 1.79
CA VAL A 50 8.40 0.97 2.74
C VAL A 50 9.86 1.25 2.41
N ALA A 51 10.67 1.58 3.42
CA ALA A 51 12.11 1.74 3.26
C ALA A 51 12.74 0.41 2.76
N LYS A 52 13.77 0.49 1.93
CA LYS A 52 14.30 -0.67 1.18
C LYS A 52 14.68 -1.84 2.09
N GLU A 53 15.29 -1.53 3.24
CA GLU A 53 15.72 -2.48 4.27
C GLU A 53 14.57 -3.20 4.99
N ASP A 54 13.39 -2.58 5.03
CA ASP A 54 12.22 -3.08 5.75
C ASP A 54 11.23 -3.84 4.84
N ARG A 55 11.46 -3.85 3.53
CA ARG A 55 10.57 -4.48 2.55
C ARG A 55 10.51 -5.98 2.73
N LYS A 56 9.31 -6.54 2.62
CA LYS A 56 9.05 -7.97 2.69
C LYS A 56 8.68 -8.52 1.33
N ALA A 57 9.21 -9.70 1.01
CA ALA A 57 8.82 -10.40 -0.20
C ALA A 57 7.35 -10.82 -0.16
N ILE A 58 6.71 -10.87 -1.32
CA ILE A 58 5.39 -11.46 -1.48
C ILE A 58 5.49 -13.00 -1.36
N GLY A 59 4.35 -13.62 -1.04
CA GLY A 59 4.18 -15.05 -1.15
C GLY A 59 3.93 -15.48 -2.60
N LYS A 60 3.32 -16.65 -2.78
CA LYS A 60 3.00 -17.15 -4.12
C LYS A 60 1.84 -16.36 -4.73
N VAL A 61 2.10 -15.65 -5.82
CA VAL A 61 1.10 -14.96 -6.67
C VAL A 61 1.22 -15.55 -8.05
N ALA A 62 0.48 -16.63 -8.30
CA ALA A 62 0.54 -17.39 -9.55
C ALA A 62 -0.82 -18.01 -9.84
N GLY A 63 -1.13 -18.19 -11.12
CA GLY A 63 -2.37 -18.79 -11.56
C GLY A 63 -2.56 -18.73 -13.06
N GLU A 64 -3.80 -18.97 -13.48
CA GLU A 64 -4.21 -18.86 -14.88
C GLU A 64 -4.58 -17.41 -15.19
N THR A 65 -4.16 -16.92 -16.34
CA THR A 65 -4.55 -15.59 -16.86
C THR A 65 -5.96 -15.61 -17.44
N LEU A 66 -6.45 -14.43 -17.78
CA LEU A 66 -7.73 -14.30 -18.48
C LEU A 66 -7.71 -15.05 -19.82
N GLU A 67 -6.58 -15.06 -20.50
CA GLU A 67 -6.36 -15.74 -21.79
C GLU A 67 -6.13 -17.26 -21.65
N GLY A 68 -6.01 -17.77 -20.41
CA GLY A 68 -5.81 -19.19 -20.13
C GLY A 68 -4.36 -19.64 -20.05
N GLU A 69 -3.42 -18.69 -20.05
CA GLU A 69 -2.00 -18.98 -19.88
C GLU A 69 -1.64 -19.07 -18.38
N SER A 70 -0.51 -19.70 -18.08
CA SER A 70 0.03 -19.73 -16.70
C SER A 70 0.99 -18.57 -16.49
N LEU A 71 0.81 -17.83 -15.40
CA LEU A 71 1.72 -16.74 -15.00
C LEU A 71 2.08 -16.89 -13.52
N ASP A 72 3.38 -16.80 -13.21
CA ASP A 72 3.87 -16.67 -11.84
C ASP A 72 4.65 -15.35 -11.71
N VAL A 73 4.25 -14.49 -10.77
CA VAL A 73 4.93 -13.21 -10.52
C VAL A 73 6.39 -13.43 -10.10
N ALA A 74 6.73 -14.57 -9.53
CA ALA A 74 8.11 -14.91 -9.18
C ALA A 74 9.05 -15.00 -10.40
N ASP A 75 8.53 -15.30 -11.58
CA ASP A 75 9.29 -15.37 -12.83
C ASP A 75 9.68 -13.96 -13.36
N LEU A 76 9.07 -12.91 -12.81
CA LEU A 76 9.37 -11.51 -13.13
C LEU A 76 10.49 -10.90 -12.26
N LYS A 77 11.20 -11.73 -11.49
CA LYS A 77 12.34 -11.28 -10.68
C LYS A 77 13.38 -10.55 -11.53
N GLY A 78 13.92 -9.46 -10.99
CA GLY A 78 14.81 -8.54 -11.71
C GLY A 78 14.07 -7.37 -12.39
N LYS A 79 12.74 -7.42 -12.45
CA LYS A 79 11.87 -6.33 -12.92
C LYS A 79 11.23 -5.61 -11.73
N VAL A 80 10.89 -4.35 -11.93
CA VAL A 80 9.91 -3.68 -11.08
C VAL A 80 8.54 -4.18 -11.50
N VAL A 81 7.74 -4.66 -10.55
CA VAL A 81 6.41 -5.22 -10.87
C VAL A 81 5.32 -4.37 -10.25
N VAL A 82 4.34 -3.99 -11.06
CA VAL A 82 3.13 -3.30 -10.61
C VAL A 82 1.98 -4.31 -10.64
N LEU A 83 1.43 -4.60 -9.46
CA LEU A 83 0.26 -5.45 -9.31
C LEU A 83 -0.97 -4.56 -9.08
N ASN A 84 -1.97 -4.66 -9.96
CA ASN A 84 -3.22 -3.91 -9.85
C ASN A 84 -4.38 -4.86 -9.59
N VAL A 85 -5.04 -4.72 -8.43
CA VAL A 85 -6.24 -5.47 -8.07
C VAL A 85 -7.46 -4.75 -8.59
N TRP A 86 -8.24 -5.41 -9.44
CA TRP A 86 -9.35 -4.80 -10.15
C TRP A 86 -10.50 -5.79 -10.44
N GLY A 87 -11.62 -5.25 -10.89
CA GLY A 87 -12.75 -6.01 -11.40
C GLY A 87 -13.52 -5.20 -12.44
N SER A 88 -14.18 -5.85 -13.40
CA SER A 88 -14.92 -5.18 -14.47
C SER A 88 -16.13 -4.38 -13.95
N TRP A 89 -16.70 -4.80 -12.83
CA TRP A 89 -17.82 -4.20 -12.11
C TRP A 89 -17.43 -2.96 -11.30
N CYS A 90 -16.12 -2.69 -11.14
CA CYS A 90 -15.59 -1.68 -10.24
C CYS A 90 -15.46 -0.32 -10.98
N GLU A 91 -16.33 0.62 -10.69
CA GLU A 91 -16.33 1.96 -11.34
C GLU A 91 -15.02 2.74 -11.14
N PRO A 92 -14.41 2.80 -9.93
CA PRO A 92 -13.11 3.44 -9.77
C PRO A 92 -11.97 2.75 -10.54
N CYS A 93 -12.07 1.42 -10.78
CA CYS A 93 -11.10 0.69 -11.60
C CYS A 93 -11.17 1.13 -13.07
N ARG A 94 -12.39 1.38 -13.59
CA ARG A 94 -12.60 1.93 -14.92
C ARG A 94 -11.95 3.31 -15.07
N ALA A 95 -12.09 4.15 -14.05
CA ALA A 95 -11.53 5.49 -14.05
C ALA A 95 -9.99 5.51 -14.08
N GLU A 96 -9.32 4.55 -13.44
CA GLU A 96 -7.84 4.49 -13.42
C GLU A 96 -7.23 3.71 -14.59
N ALA A 97 -7.98 2.80 -15.24
CA ALA A 97 -7.46 1.89 -16.25
C ALA A 97 -6.68 2.58 -17.40
N PRO A 98 -7.14 3.71 -17.98
CA PRO A 98 -6.36 4.42 -19.00
C PRO A 98 -4.99 4.88 -18.53
N ALA A 99 -4.88 5.33 -17.27
CA ALA A 99 -3.61 5.76 -16.67
C ALA A 99 -2.65 4.56 -16.51
N PHE A 100 -3.17 3.42 -16.06
CA PHE A 100 -2.39 2.19 -15.93
C PHE A 100 -1.91 1.68 -17.28
N ALA A 101 -2.78 1.64 -18.29
CA ALA A 101 -2.41 1.25 -19.65
C ALA A 101 -1.32 2.15 -20.24
N LYS A 102 -1.39 3.45 -19.99
CA LYS A 102 -0.37 4.42 -20.44
C LYS A 102 0.96 4.20 -19.72
N VAL A 103 0.97 4.17 -18.38
CA VAL A 103 2.21 4.02 -17.60
C VAL A 103 2.87 2.68 -17.90
N ALA A 104 2.11 1.60 -18.07
CA ALA A 104 2.65 0.30 -18.46
C ALA A 104 3.43 0.36 -19.78
N LYS A 105 2.88 1.03 -20.80
CA LYS A 105 3.54 1.23 -22.10
C LYS A 105 4.81 2.09 -21.95
N ASP A 106 4.72 3.20 -21.21
CA ASP A 106 5.79 4.18 -21.06
C ASP A 106 7.00 3.61 -20.29
N THR A 107 6.78 2.67 -19.35
CA THR A 107 7.83 2.17 -18.46
C THR A 107 8.37 0.78 -18.83
N LYS A 108 7.77 0.11 -19.82
CA LYS A 108 8.17 -1.23 -20.25
C LYS A 108 9.67 -1.32 -20.62
N ALA A 109 10.16 -0.36 -21.38
CA ALA A 109 11.58 -0.29 -21.76
C ALA A 109 12.53 -0.04 -20.57
N GLN A 110 12.01 0.41 -19.43
CA GLN A 110 12.73 0.65 -18.18
C GLN A 110 12.76 -0.58 -17.28
N GLY A 111 12.19 -1.70 -17.74
CA GLY A 111 12.14 -2.95 -16.98
C GLY A 111 11.02 -2.99 -15.93
N VAL A 112 9.90 -2.34 -16.22
CA VAL A 112 8.68 -2.45 -15.41
C VAL A 112 7.71 -3.40 -16.10
N GLU A 113 7.16 -4.34 -15.34
CA GLU A 113 6.09 -5.23 -15.76
C GLU A 113 4.82 -4.96 -14.94
N PHE A 114 3.68 -4.97 -15.62
CA PHE A 114 2.38 -4.85 -14.98
C PHE A 114 1.68 -6.19 -15.01
N VAL A 115 0.99 -6.54 -13.92
CA VAL A 115 0.13 -7.72 -13.83
C VAL A 115 -1.15 -7.33 -13.13
N GLY A 116 -2.28 -7.60 -13.77
CA GLY A 116 -3.59 -7.45 -13.16
C GLY A 116 -3.89 -8.63 -12.22
N LEU A 117 -4.63 -8.39 -11.17
CA LEU A 117 -5.27 -9.40 -10.34
C LEU A 117 -6.78 -9.17 -10.45
N ASN A 118 -7.39 -9.84 -11.44
CA ASN A 118 -8.83 -9.72 -11.67
C ASN A 118 -9.59 -10.51 -10.60
N THR A 119 -10.49 -9.85 -9.90
CA THR A 119 -11.23 -10.48 -8.80
C THR A 119 -12.72 -10.19 -8.85
N ARG A 120 -13.51 -11.12 -8.34
CA ARG A 120 -14.98 -11.04 -8.23
C ARG A 120 -15.72 -10.90 -9.56
N ASP A 121 -15.06 -11.07 -10.69
CA ASP A 121 -15.75 -11.29 -11.95
C ASP A 121 -16.23 -12.74 -12.01
N SER A 122 -17.51 -12.93 -12.30
CA SER A 122 -18.10 -14.27 -12.35
C SER A 122 -17.63 -15.07 -13.55
N THR A 123 -17.25 -14.37 -14.62
CA THR A 123 -16.76 -14.95 -15.88
C THR A 123 -15.53 -14.17 -16.37
N LYS A 124 -14.63 -14.85 -17.07
CA LYS A 124 -13.50 -14.19 -17.75
C LYS A 124 -13.95 -13.20 -18.83
N GLY A 125 -15.11 -13.46 -19.47
CA GLY A 125 -15.59 -12.66 -20.59
C GLY A 125 -15.83 -11.19 -20.26
N ASP A 126 -16.31 -10.87 -19.07
CA ASP A 126 -16.52 -9.47 -18.65
C ASP A 126 -15.18 -8.77 -18.36
N ALA A 127 -14.23 -9.50 -17.78
CA ALA A 127 -12.89 -9.01 -17.54
C ALA A 127 -12.12 -8.75 -18.85
N ILE A 128 -12.19 -9.67 -19.81
CA ILE A 128 -11.56 -9.53 -21.14
C ILE A 128 -12.12 -8.30 -21.88
N LYS A 129 -13.45 -8.11 -21.89
CA LYS A 129 -14.07 -6.93 -22.50
C LYS A 129 -13.58 -5.62 -21.88
N PHE A 130 -13.39 -5.63 -20.55
CA PHE A 130 -12.81 -4.46 -19.85
C PHE A 130 -11.39 -4.18 -20.35
N GLU A 131 -10.51 -5.19 -20.41
CA GLU A 131 -9.14 -5.00 -20.90
C GLU A 131 -9.10 -4.50 -22.35
N GLU A 132 -9.96 -5.03 -23.21
CA GLU A 132 -10.12 -4.56 -24.59
C GLU A 132 -10.59 -3.11 -24.66
N GLU A 133 -11.63 -2.74 -23.89
CA GLU A 133 -12.21 -1.39 -23.85
C GLU A 133 -11.19 -0.33 -23.44
N TYR A 134 -10.36 -0.65 -22.45
CA TYR A 134 -9.36 0.29 -21.91
C TYR A 134 -7.97 0.12 -22.53
N GLY A 135 -7.78 -0.81 -23.46
CA GLY A 135 -6.51 -1.08 -24.14
C GLY A 135 -5.40 -1.46 -23.18
N VAL A 136 -5.72 -2.28 -22.16
CA VAL A 136 -4.79 -2.79 -21.16
C VAL A 136 -3.72 -3.65 -21.85
N PRO A 137 -2.41 -3.30 -21.75
CA PRO A 137 -1.36 -3.96 -22.52
C PRO A 137 -0.64 -5.08 -21.76
N TYR A 138 -1.18 -5.55 -20.66
CA TYR A 138 -0.57 -6.54 -19.77
C TYR A 138 -1.57 -7.61 -19.36
N GLN A 139 -1.07 -8.78 -18.97
CA GLN A 139 -1.90 -9.90 -18.55
C GLN A 139 -2.48 -9.72 -17.15
N SER A 140 -3.66 -10.30 -16.95
CA SER A 140 -4.27 -10.39 -15.62
C SER A 140 -4.48 -11.84 -15.19
N LEU A 141 -4.09 -12.15 -13.95
CA LEU A 141 -4.45 -13.39 -13.27
C LEU A 141 -5.94 -13.39 -12.94
N TYR A 142 -6.62 -14.48 -13.22
CA TYR A 142 -8.05 -14.65 -12.92
C TYR A 142 -8.21 -15.24 -11.51
N ASP A 143 -8.58 -14.41 -10.56
CA ASP A 143 -8.79 -14.77 -9.14
C ASP A 143 -10.18 -14.38 -8.63
N PRO A 144 -11.26 -15.00 -9.14
CA PRO A 144 -12.63 -14.61 -8.81
C PRO A 144 -12.94 -14.73 -7.32
N ALA A 145 -12.24 -15.61 -6.59
CA ALA A 145 -12.41 -15.79 -5.16
C ALA A 145 -11.52 -14.90 -4.29
N GLY A 146 -10.62 -14.11 -4.88
CA GLY A 146 -9.69 -13.23 -4.16
C GLY A 146 -8.63 -13.97 -3.32
N LYS A 147 -8.31 -15.21 -3.67
CA LYS A 147 -7.35 -16.04 -2.92
C LYS A 147 -5.94 -15.45 -2.96
N LEU A 148 -5.52 -14.93 -4.13
CA LEU A 148 -4.21 -14.31 -4.30
C LEU A 148 -4.06 -13.05 -3.44
N ILE A 149 -5.13 -12.28 -3.29
CA ILE A 149 -5.15 -11.07 -2.45
C ILE A 149 -4.96 -11.45 -0.97
N ILE A 150 -5.56 -12.56 -0.54
CA ILE A 150 -5.56 -12.99 0.88
C ILE A 150 -4.23 -13.65 1.25
N SER A 151 -3.69 -14.50 0.39
CA SER A 151 -2.55 -15.37 0.71
C SER A 151 -1.23 -14.98 0.05
N GLY A 152 -1.28 -14.20 -1.04
CA GLY A 152 -0.10 -13.85 -1.83
C GLY A 152 0.74 -12.71 -1.26
N PHE A 153 0.28 -12.03 -0.21
CA PHE A 153 0.96 -10.83 0.29
C PHE A 153 1.22 -10.91 1.81
N PRO A 154 2.26 -10.25 2.32
CA PRO A 154 2.45 -10.06 3.75
C PRO A 154 1.19 -9.46 4.39
N LYS A 155 0.87 -9.92 5.61
CA LYS A 155 -0.31 -9.41 6.35
C LYS A 155 -0.32 -7.89 6.41
N GLY A 156 -1.48 -7.29 6.11
CA GLY A 156 -1.67 -5.84 6.13
C GLY A 156 -1.19 -5.13 4.84
N THR A 157 -0.66 -5.82 3.83
CA THR A 157 -0.32 -5.22 2.54
C THR A 157 -1.57 -4.87 1.74
N LEU A 158 -2.49 -5.81 1.58
CA LEU A 158 -3.75 -5.66 0.88
C LEU A 158 -4.93 -5.96 1.81
N HIS A 159 -6.09 -5.43 1.45
CA HIS A 159 -7.37 -5.76 2.09
C HIS A 159 -8.33 -6.26 1.01
N PRO A 160 -8.98 -7.43 1.20
CA PRO A 160 -9.83 -8.03 0.16
C PRO A 160 -11.00 -7.17 -0.33
N GLN A 161 -11.41 -6.17 0.46
CA GLN A 161 -12.50 -5.25 0.10
C GLN A 161 -11.99 -3.92 -0.48
N ALA A 162 -10.69 -3.64 -0.43
CA ALA A 162 -10.12 -2.42 -0.99
C ALA A 162 -9.82 -2.64 -2.48
N ILE A 163 -10.78 -2.38 -3.33
CA ILE A 163 -10.68 -2.49 -4.79
C ILE A 163 -11.10 -1.15 -5.40
N PRO A 164 -10.24 -0.54 -6.24
CA PRO A 164 -8.93 -1.03 -6.65
C PRO A 164 -7.86 -0.90 -5.58
N SER A 165 -6.83 -1.70 -5.72
CA SER A 165 -5.59 -1.58 -4.96
C SER A 165 -4.39 -1.78 -5.88
N THR A 166 -3.28 -1.09 -5.57
CA THR A 166 -2.04 -1.19 -6.31
C THR A 166 -0.89 -1.52 -5.39
N VAL A 167 -0.04 -2.44 -5.78
CA VAL A 167 1.21 -2.78 -5.09
C VAL A 167 2.35 -2.68 -6.08
N VAL A 168 3.44 -2.02 -5.69
CA VAL A 168 4.68 -1.98 -6.46
C VAL A 168 5.72 -2.83 -5.76
N LEU A 169 6.30 -3.77 -6.49
CA LEU A 169 7.39 -4.61 -6.04
C LEU A 169 8.71 -4.10 -6.62
N ASP A 170 9.76 -4.17 -5.83
CA ASP A 170 11.12 -3.95 -6.31
C ASP A 170 11.64 -5.17 -7.11
N ARG A 171 12.87 -5.06 -7.62
CA ARG A 171 13.50 -6.12 -8.44
C ARG A 171 13.77 -7.42 -7.70
N ASP A 172 13.73 -7.40 -6.36
CA ASP A 172 13.84 -8.59 -5.52
C ASP A 172 12.47 -9.24 -5.23
N GLY A 173 11.38 -8.68 -5.76
CA GLY A 173 10.00 -9.12 -5.52
C GLY A 173 9.47 -8.72 -4.13
N LYS A 174 10.03 -7.66 -3.54
CA LYS A 174 9.61 -7.16 -2.24
C LYS A 174 8.69 -5.94 -2.39
N VAL A 175 7.75 -5.79 -1.48
CA VAL A 175 6.77 -4.70 -1.49
C VAL A 175 7.45 -3.36 -1.18
N ALA A 176 7.48 -2.45 -2.15
CA ALA A 176 8.06 -1.12 -2.04
C ALA A 176 7.00 -0.03 -1.76
N ALA A 177 5.84 -0.13 -2.43
CA ALA A 177 4.76 0.84 -2.27
C ALA A 177 3.40 0.18 -2.45
N ARG A 178 2.35 0.81 -1.90
CA ARG A 178 0.96 0.41 -2.13
C ARG A 178 0.01 1.61 -2.12
N SER A 179 -1.13 1.46 -2.80
CA SER A 179 -2.34 2.25 -2.61
C SER A 179 -3.54 1.32 -2.42
N LEU A 180 -4.46 1.67 -1.51
CA LEU A 180 -5.69 0.90 -1.25
C LEU A 180 -6.93 1.63 -1.76
N LYS A 181 -6.77 2.41 -2.83
CA LYS A 181 -7.81 3.16 -3.52
C LYS A 181 -7.39 3.44 -4.96
N ALA A 182 -8.33 3.91 -5.78
CA ALA A 182 -8.03 4.40 -7.12
C ALA A 182 -7.01 5.54 -7.09
N ILE A 183 -6.08 5.53 -8.05
CA ILE A 183 -4.99 6.50 -8.16
C ILE A 183 -4.91 7.10 -9.57
N SER A 184 -4.42 8.34 -9.60
CA SER A 184 -4.14 9.04 -10.86
C SER A 184 -2.83 8.55 -11.49
N GLU A 185 -2.59 8.88 -12.78
CA GLU A 185 -1.29 8.66 -13.43
C GLU A 185 -0.13 9.25 -12.62
N LYS A 186 -0.31 10.47 -12.12
CA LYS A 186 0.69 11.16 -11.29
C LYS A 186 1.02 10.36 -10.02
N ASP A 187 0.02 9.81 -9.37
CA ASP A 187 0.20 9.04 -8.13
C ASP A 187 0.80 7.66 -8.42
N LEU A 188 0.40 7.02 -9.52
CA LEU A 188 1.04 5.77 -9.96
C LEU A 188 2.53 5.98 -10.25
N ARG A 189 2.90 7.06 -10.95
CA ARG A 189 4.31 7.41 -11.18
C ARG A 189 5.07 7.69 -9.89
N LYS A 190 4.49 8.37 -8.91
CA LYS A 190 5.11 8.54 -7.58
C LYS A 190 5.44 7.21 -6.90
N MET A 191 4.67 6.16 -7.17
CA MET A 191 4.95 4.82 -6.63
C MET A 191 6.03 4.09 -7.44
N VAL A 192 6.05 4.23 -8.75
CA VAL A 192 6.87 3.43 -9.67
C VAL A 192 8.24 4.06 -9.92
N ASP A 193 8.31 5.36 -10.22
CA ASP A 193 9.55 6.03 -10.65
C ASP A 193 10.68 5.95 -9.60
N PRO A 194 10.44 6.10 -8.28
CA PRO A 194 11.48 5.90 -7.28
C PRO A 194 12.06 4.49 -7.30
N VAL A 195 11.21 3.45 -7.48
CA VAL A 195 11.64 2.05 -7.50
C VAL A 195 12.43 1.72 -8.77
N ILE A 196 12.08 2.33 -9.91
CA ILE A 196 12.87 2.24 -11.15
C ILE A 196 14.28 2.79 -10.94
N ALA A 197 14.39 3.93 -10.24
CA ALA A 197 15.67 4.61 -10.00
C ALA A 197 16.59 3.87 -9.01
N GLU A 198 16.09 2.93 -8.26
CA GLU A 198 16.89 2.09 -7.35
C GLU A 198 17.79 1.14 -8.17
N LYS A 199 19.05 1.07 -7.74
CA LYS A 199 20.08 0.16 -8.31
C LYS A 199 20.13 -1.14 -7.54
#